data_29170437126aeecb7420b19e2378b27c
#
_entry.id   29170437126aeecb7420b19e2378b27c
#
_cell.length_a   1.000
_cell.length_b   1.000
_cell.length_c   1.000
_cell.angle_alpha   90.00
_cell.angle_beta   90.00
_cell.angle_gamma   90.00
#
_symmetry.space_group_name_H-M   'P 1'
#
loop_
_entity.id
_entity.type
_entity.pdbx_description
1 polymer ?
#
loop_
_entity_poly.entity_id
_entity_poly.type
_entity_poly.pdbx_seq_one_letter_code
_entity_poly.pdbx_strand_id
1 'polypeptide(L)'
;MENAVEITNLTKSYGKNRGVIDVSLKVQTGDIFGFIGPNGAGKSTTIRSMLGFLKYDTGSIKILGMDSVKDHEKILKEVGYMPSEAWFYDSMKVSEVIKYAADVRGLDCNAEAEKLCKKLKLDTSKKIKQLSLGNRKKVSIVCAMQHKPKLFIFDEPTSGLDPLIQKNFFELINEYVSEGATCILSTHVLSEVNRYCKNAAIMREGRLTMLESADIDEDKFLKFYEDEEE
;
A
#
# COMPACT_ATOMS: atom_id res chain seq x y z
N MET A 1 7.78 -20.29 7.42
CA MET A 1 7.19 -19.00 7.76
C MET A 1 5.88 -18.88 6.98
N GLU A 2 4.87 -18.28 7.56
CA GLU A 2 3.57 -18.10 6.92
C GLU A 2 3.61 -16.89 5.98
N ASN A 3 2.93 -16.99 4.83
CA ASN A 3 2.85 -15.88 3.89
C ASN A 3 1.61 -15.02 4.21
N ALA A 4 1.81 -13.72 4.34
CA ALA A 4 0.71 -12.75 4.46
C ALA A 4 -0.01 -12.55 3.13
N VAL A 5 0.73 -12.64 2.00
CA VAL A 5 0.18 -12.56 0.65
C VAL A 5 0.80 -13.63 -0.24
N GLU A 6 -0.03 -14.32 -1.02
CA GLU A 6 0.38 -15.24 -2.07
C GLU A 6 -0.41 -14.93 -3.35
N ILE A 7 0.31 -14.63 -4.41
CA ILE A 7 -0.22 -14.46 -5.76
C ILE A 7 0.41 -15.51 -6.65
N THR A 8 -0.40 -16.20 -7.45
CA THR A 8 0.06 -17.23 -8.38
C THR A 8 -0.52 -16.99 -9.76
N ASN A 9 0.34 -16.76 -10.74
CA ASN A 9 0.05 -16.59 -12.17
C ASN A 9 -1.10 -15.58 -12.44
N LEU A 10 -1.13 -14.48 -11.70
CA LEU A 10 -2.14 -13.43 -11.84
C LEU A 10 -2.02 -12.76 -13.20
N THR A 11 -3.10 -12.79 -13.96
CA THR A 11 -3.22 -12.03 -15.21
C THR A 11 -4.50 -11.20 -15.20
N LYS A 12 -4.36 -9.93 -15.57
CA LYS A 12 -5.47 -9.01 -15.81
C LYS A 12 -5.18 -8.18 -17.06
N SER A 13 -5.95 -8.37 -18.11
CA SER A 13 -5.82 -7.61 -19.37
C SER A 13 -6.88 -6.53 -19.47
N TYR A 14 -6.48 -5.36 -19.98
CA TYR A 14 -7.37 -4.28 -20.41
C TYR A 14 -7.36 -4.12 -21.93
N GLY A 15 -6.79 -5.10 -22.67
CA GLY A 15 -6.54 -5.04 -24.10
C GLY A 15 -5.26 -4.26 -24.46
N LYS A 16 -4.76 -4.42 -25.70
CA LYS A 16 -3.59 -3.71 -26.25
C LYS A 16 -2.40 -3.58 -25.27
N ASN A 17 -1.91 -4.70 -24.76
CA ASN A 17 -0.73 -4.79 -23.87
C ASN A 17 -0.84 -3.98 -22.56
N ARG A 18 -2.03 -3.69 -22.07
CA ARG A 18 -2.26 -3.06 -20.77
C ARG A 18 -2.75 -4.06 -19.74
N GLY A 19 -2.22 -3.97 -18.52
CA GLY A 19 -2.63 -4.82 -17.41
C GLY A 19 -1.45 -5.45 -16.68
N VAL A 20 -1.64 -6.67 -16.18
CA VAL A 20 -0.61 -7.48 -15.53
C VAL A 20 -0.63 -8.89 -16.12
N ILE A 21 0.54 -9.49 -16.27
CA ILE A 21 0.73 -10.75 -17.00
C ILE A 21 1.57 -11.68 -16.15
N ASP A 22 0.98 -12.82 -15.76
CA ASP A 22 1.66 -13.93 -15.08
C ASP A 22 2.41 -13.50 -13.81
N VAL A 23 1.81 -12.61 -13.03
CA VAL A 23 2.40 -12.09 -11.80
C VAL A 23 2.30 -13.14 -10.70
N SER A 24 3.45 -13.53 -10.15
CA SER A 24 3.55 -14.41 -8.99
C SER A 24 4.39 -13.77 -7.90
N LEU A 25 3.87 -13.73 -6.66
CA LEU A 25 4.45 -13.01 -5.53
C LEU A 25 4.14 -13.71 -4.23
N LYS A 26 5.12 -13.76 -3.31
CA LYS A 26 4.93 -14.16 -1.92
C LYS A 26 5.49 -13.11 -1.00
N VAL A 27 4.68 -12.62 -0.06
CA VAL A 27 5.08 -11.69 1.00
C VAL A 27 4.99 -12.42 2.32
N GLN A 28 6.09 -12.47 3.07
CA GLN A 28 6.13 -13.15 4.37
C GLN A 28 5.46 -12.28 5.44
N THR A 29 4.83 -12.93 6.41
CA THR A 29 4.29 -12.25 7.59
C THR A 29 5.40 -11.55 8.37
N GLY A 30 5.16 -10.31 8.81
CA GLY A 30 6.14 -9.50 9.54
C GLY A 30 7.18 -8.82 8.65
N ASP A 31 6.94 -8.74 7.32
CA ASP A 31 7.83 -8.06 6.38
C ASP A 31 7.33 -6.64 6.02
N ILE A 32 8.27 -5.77 5.68
CA ILE A 32 8.00 -4.56 4.91
C ILE A 32 8.47 -4.85 3.48
N PHE A 33 7.52 -5.09 2.60
CA PHE A 33 7.77 -5.49 1.22
C PHE A 33 7.64 -4.30 0.27
N GLY A 34 8.69 -4.02 -0.50
CA GLY A 34 8.71 -2.97 -1.52
C GLY A 34 8.12 -3.45 -2.86
N PHE A 35 7.13 -2.75 -3.37
CA PHE A 35 6.56 -2.98 -4.68
C PHE A 35 6.89 -1.80 -5.59
N ILE A 36 7.99 -1.91 -6.33
CA ILE A 36 8.62 -0.80 -7.03
C ILE A 36 8.33 -0.85 -8.53
N GLY A 37 8.28 0.30 -9.18
CA GLY A 37 8.13 0.41 -10.63
C GLY A 37 7.57 1.75 -11.07
N PRO A 38 7.69 2.09 -12.37
CA PRO A 38 7.19 3.35 -12.92
C PRO A 38 5.66 3.45 -12.85
N ASN A 39 5.16 4.64 -13.13
CA ASN A 39 3.73 4.86 -13.29
C ASN A 39 3.21 4.06 -14.49
N GLY A 40 2.08 3.37 -14.31
CA GLY A 40 1.53 2.51 -15.36
C GLY A 40 2.10 1.09 -15.42
N ALA A 41 3.14 0.75 -14.65
CA ALA A 41 3.76 -0.59 -14.66
C ALA A 41 2.82 -1.74 -14.24
N GLY A 42 1.67 -1.43 -13.59
CA GLY A 42 0.71 -2.44 -13.14
C GLY A 42 0.59 -2.58 -11.61
N LYS A 43 1.36 -1.81 -10.80
CA LYS A 43 1.33 -1.87 -9.33
C LYS A 43 -0.08 -1.75 -8.76
N SER A 44 -0.77 -0.66 -9.06
CA SER A 44 -2.15 -0.43 -8.58
C SER A 44 -3.16 -1.45 -9.13
N THR A 45 -2.94 -2.00 -10.34
CA THR A 45 -3.75 -3.09 -10.90
C THR A 45 -3.60 -4.35 -10.06
N THR A 46 -2.37 -4.72 -9.70
CA THR A 46 -2.08 -5.86 -8.83
C THR A 46 -2.70 -5.65 -7.45
N ILE A 47 -2.50 -4.49 -6.83
CA ILE A 47 -3.07 -4.14 -5.51
C ILE A 47 -4.60 -4.22 -5.53
N ARG A 48 -5.25 -3.63 -6.53
CA ARG A 48 -6.72 -3.67 -6.65
C ARG A 48 -7.25 -5.09 -6.89
N SER A 49 -6.50 -5.92 -7.63
CA SER A 49 -6.84 -7.34 -7.81
C SER A 49 -6.70 -8.12 -6.50
N MET A 50 -5.63 -7.87 -5.72
CA MET A 50 -5.43 -8.46 -4.40
C MET A 50 -6.61 -8.16 -3.47
N LEU A 51 -7.06 -6.91 -3.46
CA LEU A 51 -8.15 -6.44 -2.61
C LEU A 51 -9.55 -6.77 -3.16
N GLY A 52 -9.66 -7.49 -4.27
CA GLY A 52 -10.95 -7.84 -4.87
C GLY A 52 -11.73 -6.66 -5.47
N PHE A 53 -11.11 -5.47 -5.56
CA PHE A 53 -11.72 -4.31 -6.22
C PHE A 53 -11.69 -4.40 -7.73
N LEU A 54 -10.88 -5.33 -8.26
CA LEU A 54 -10.73 -5.59 -9.67
C LEU A 54 -10.75 -7.09 -9.92
N LYS A 55 -11.69 -7.52 -10.76
CA LYS A 55 -11.74 -8.93 -11.20
C LYS A 55 -10.59 -9.19 -12.17
N TYR A 56 -9.76 -10.17 -11.86
CA TYR A 56 -8.69 -10.66 -12.72
C TYR A 56 -9.17 -11.79 -13.65
N ASP A 57 -8.39 -12.07 -14.67
CA ASP A 57 -8.78 -13.00 -15.73
C ASP A 57 -8.34 -14.43 -15.41
N THR A 58 -7.10 -14.61 -14.92
CA THR A 58 -6.54 -15.90 -14.48
C THR A 58 -5.66 -15.75 -13.25
N GLY A 59 -5.35 -16.87 -12.61
CA GLY A 59 -4.50 -16.94 -11.43
C GLY A 59 -5.28 -17.13 -10.13
N SER A 60 -4.58 -17.01 -9.01
CA SER A 60 -5.16 -17.05 -7.67
C SER A 60 -4.45 -16.10 -6.72
N ILE A 61 -5.19 -15.59 -5.74
CA ILE A 61 -4.65 -14.69 -4.71
C ILE A 61 -5.15 -15.15 -3.35
N LYS A 62 -4.21 -15.28 -2.40
CA LYS A 62 -4.54 -15.49 -0.98
C LYS A 62 -3.96 -14.34 -0.16
N ILE A 63 -4.74 -13.85 0.79
CA ILE A 63 -4.33 -12.83 1.77
C ILE A 63 -4.61 -13.39 3.16
N LEU A 64 -3.58 -13.44 4.02
CA LEU A 64 -3.65 -14.02 5.36
C LEU A 64 -4.26 -15.44 5.34
N GLY A 65 -3.90 -16.25 4.34
CA GLY A 65 -4.42 -17.60 4.12
C GLY A 65 -5.83 -17.68 3.50
N MET A 66 -6.54 -16.56 3.38
CA MET A 66 -7.90 -16.46 2.85
C MET A 66 -7.90 -16.21 1.34
N ASP A 67 -8.88 -16.79 0.63
CA ASP A 67 -9.06 -16.57 -0.82
C ASP A 67 -9.63 -15.18 -1.09
N SER A 68 -8.95 -14.38 -1.94
CA SER A 68 -9.28 -12.97 -2.17
C SER A 68 -10.68 -12.75 -2.77
N VAL A 69 -11.27 -13.76 -3.41
CA VAL A 69 -12.61 -13.67 -4.01
C VAL A 69 -13.67 -14.17 -3.03
N LYS A 70 -13.43 -15.34 -2.41
CA LYS A 70 -14.43 -16.00 -1.55
C LYS A 70 -14.55 -15.35 -0.18
N ASP A 71 -13.42 -14.87 0.37
CA ASP A 71 -13.34 -14.33 1.72
C ASP A 71 -13.15 -12.80 1.74
N HIS A 72 -13.50 -12.12 0.65
CA HIS A 72 -13.27 -10.69 0.44
C HIS A 72 -13.62 -9.81 1.65
N GLU A 73 -14.82 -9.96 2.20
CA GLU A 73 -15.26 -9.15 3.34
C GLU A 73 -14.42 -9.38 4.61
N LYS A 74 -14.00 -10.63 4.85
CA LYS A 74 -13.13 -10.96 5.99
C LYS A 74 -11.74 -10.35 5.81
N ILE A 75 -11.20 -10.45 4.60
CA ILE A 75 -9.90 -9.85 4.25
C ILE A 75 -9.92 -8.35 4.48
N LEU A 76 -10.94 -7.63 4.01
CA LEU A 76 -11.02 -6.18 4.17
C LEU A 76 -11.11 -5.71 5.62
N LYS A 77 -11.55 -6.55 6.55
CA LYS A 77 -11.51 -6.26 8.00
C LYS A 77 -10.09 -6.27 8.56
N GLU A 78 -9.24 -7.15 8.02
CA GLU A 78 -7.86 -7.36 8.46
C GLU A 78 -6.83 -6.52 7.69
N VAL A 79 -7.26 -5.78 6.67
CA VAL A 79 -6.38 -4.99 5.79
C VAL A 79 -6.61 -3.50 5.98
N GLY A 80 -5.51 -2.76 6.11
CA GLY A 80 -5.46 -1.30 6.01
C GLY A 80 -4.98 -0.91 4.62
N TYR A 81 -5.85 -0.32 3.81
CA TYR A 81 -5.52 0.10 2.45
C TYR A 81 -5.53 1.61 2.30
N MET A 82 -4.45 2.14 1.74
CA MET A 82 -4.35 3.52 1.29
C MET A 82 -4.13 3.55 -0.23
N PRO A 83 -5.07 4.03 -1.03
CA PRO A 83 -4.86 4.25 -2.46
C PRO A 83 -3.93 5.44 -2.71
N SER A 84 -3.29 5.46 -3.88
CA SER A 84 -2.43 6.58 -4.32
C SER A 84 -3.17 7.92 -4.32
N GLU A 85 -4.45 7.90 -4.69
CA GLU A 85 -5.37 9.03 -4.63
C GLU A 85 -6.56 8.67 -3.74
N ALA A 86 -6.73 9.39 -2.64
CA ALA A 86 -7.86 9.24 -1.74
C ALA A 86 -8.86 10.38 -1.95
N TRP A 87 -10.11 10.02 -2.17
CA TRP A 87 -11.22 10.95 -2.32
C TRP A 87 -12.06 10.98 -1.04
N PHE A 88 -12.30 12.17 -0.55
CA PHE A 88 -13.13 12.41 0.64
C PHE A 88 -14.17 13.48 0.31
N TYR A 89 -15.26 13.51 1.07
CA TYR A 89 -16.25 14.59 0.96
C TYR A 89 -15.65 15.91 1.46
N ASP A 90 -15.56 16.89 0.59
CA ASP A 90 -14.93 18.20 0.83
C ASP A 90 -15.54 18.97 2.02
N SER A 91 -16.81 18.77 2.30
CA SER A 91 -17.54 19.44 3.40
C SER A 91 -17.26 18.85 4.78
N MET A 92 -16.82 17.60 4.86
CA MET A 92 -16.53 16.92 6.12
C MET A 92 -15.27 17.48 6.80
N LYS A 93 -15.26 17.46 8.14
CA LYS A 93 -14.03 17.66 8.92
C LYS A 93 -13.16 16.41 8.87
N VAL A 94 -11.87 16.59 9.09
CA VAL A 94 -10.91 15.48 9.20
C VAL A 94 -11.34 14.51 10.30
N SER A 95 -11.75 15.01 11.48
CA SER A 95 -12.26 14.18 12.58
C SER A 95 -13.47 13.34 12.20
N GLU A 96 -14.37 13.90 11.38
CA GLU A 96 -15.57 13.19 10.92
C GLU A 96 -15.22 12.06 9.94
N VAL A 97 -14.25 12.29 9.03
CA VAL A 97 -13.77 11.26 8.10
C VAL A 97 -13.12 10.11 8.84
N ILE A 98 -12.22 10.42 9.80
CA ILE A 98 -11.51 9.42 10.60
C ILE A 98 -12.52 8.58 11.42
N LYS A 99 -13.45 9.25 12.09
CA LYS A 99 -14.53 8.57 12.84
C LYS A 99 -15.38 7.70 11.93
N TYR A 100 -15.81 8.20 10.78
CA TYR A 100 -16.61 7.45 9.81
C TYR A 100 -15.90 6.17 9.35
N ALA A 101 -14.59 6.23 9.10
CA ALA A 101 -13.81 5.05 8.73
C ALA A 101 -13.75 3.98 9.83
N ALA A 102 -13.78 4.36 11.11
CA ALA A 102 -13.90 3.46 12.25
C ALA A 102 -15.33 2.89 12.40
N ASP A 103 -16.34 3.78 12.29
CA ASP A 103 -17.75 3.41 12.43
C ASP A 103 -18.20 2.37 11.40
N VAL A 104 -17.75 2.49 10.13
CA VAL A 104 -18.01 1.49 9.06
C VAL A 104 -17.45 0.11 9.40
N ARG A 105 -16.38 0.04 10.19
CA ARG A 105 -15.80 -1.22 10.68
C ARG A 105 -16.44 -1.72 11.97
N GLY A 106 -17.28 -0.91 12.62
CA GLY A 106 -17.87 -1.21 13.92
C GLY A 106 -16.84 -1.22 15.05
N LEU A 107 -15.78 -0.41 14.95
CA LEU A 107 -14.65 -0.41 15.89
C LEU A 107 -14.52 0.97 16.56
N ASP A 108 -14.10 0.97 17.83
CA ASP A 108 -13.61 2.18 18.50
C ASP A 108 -12.10 2.29 18.27
N CYS A 109 -11.71 3.23 17.41
CA CYS A 109 -10.32 3.52 17.06
C CYS A 109 -9.82 4.85 17.63
N ASN A 110 -10.55 5.51 18.53
CA ASN A 110 -10.27 6.88 18.96
C ASN A 110 -8.85 7.07 19.49
N ALA A 111 -8.39 6.21 20.40
CA ALA A 111 -7.05 6.31 20.99
C ALA A 111 -5.93 6.17 19.94
N GLU A 112 -6.07 5.20 19.01
CA GLU A 112 -5.07 5.00 17.98
C GLU A 112 -5.12 6.11 16.92
N ALA A 113 -6.30 6.57 16.55
CA ALA A 113 -6.47 7.70 15.63
C ALA A 113 -5.82 8.98 16.19
N GLU A 114 -5.98 9.27 17.48
CA GLU A 114 -5.33 10.41 18.14
C GLU A 114 -3.81 10.30 18.11
N LYS A 115 -3.25 9.12 18.46
CA LYS A 115 -1.80 8.84 18.37
C LYS A 115 -1.28 9.10 16.95
N LEU A 116 -1.94 8.56 15.93
CA LEU A 116 -1.57 8.72 14.53
C LEU A 116 -1.65 10.18 14.07
N CYS A 117 -2.74 10.90 14.40
CA CYS A 117 -2.89 12.31 14.08
C CYS A 117 -1.79 13.17 14.68
N LYS A 118 -1.43 12.91 15.94
CA LYS A 118 -0.33 13.60 16.64
C LYS A 118 1.01 13.33 15.95
N LYS A 119 1.33 12.08 15.64
CA LYS A 119 2.61 11.69 15.01
C LYS A 119 2.73 12.30 13.60
N LEU A 120 1.63 12.33 12.84
CA LEU A 120 1.58 12.88 11.48
C LEU A 120 1.34 14.40 11.45
N LYS A 121 1.22 15.07 12.59
CA LYS A 121 0.91 16.50 12.70
C LYS A 121 -0.33 16.89 11.88
N LEU A 122 -1.41 16.14 12.04
CA LEU A 122 -2.65 16.32 11.31
C LEU A 122 -3.66 17.11 12.15
N ASP A 123 -4.10 18.26 11.64
CA ASP A 123 -5.15 19.10 12.26
C ASP A 123 -6.53 18.52 11.93
N THR A 124 -7.16 17.90 12.93
CA THR A 124 -8.45 17.22 12.77
C THR A 124 -9.65 18.16 12.76
N SER A 125 -9.47 19.45 13.12
CA SER A 125 -10.54 20.45 13.14
C SER A 125 -10.90 21.01 11.76
N LYS A 126 -9.97 20.92 10.80
CA LYS A 126 -10.13 21.45 9.44
C LYS A 126 -11.09 20.64 8.60
N LYS A 127 -11.73 21.28 7.63
CA LYS A 127 -12.49 20.62 6.58
C LYS A 127 -11.54 20.09 5.49
N ILE A 128 -11.94 18.99 4.86
CA ILE A 128 -11.15 18.33 3.79
C ILE A 128 -10.79 19.31 2.66
N LYS A 129 -11.72 20.17 2.23
CA LYS A 129 -11.45 21.17 1.19
C LYS A 129 -10.34 22.17 1.53
N GLN A 130 -9.98 22.33 2.80
CA GLN A 130 -8.95 23.26 3.27
C GLN A 130 -7.56 22.61 3.30
N LEU A 131 -7.47 21.31 3.05
CA LEU A 131 -6.23 20.56 3.14
C LEU A 131 -5.45 20.60 1.83
N SER A 132 -4.13 20.70 1.96
CA SER A 132 -3.21 20.39 0.86
C SER A 132 -3.26 18.89 0.51
N LEU A 133 -2.73 18.51 -0.65
CA LEU A 133 -2.62 17.12 -1.07
C LEU A 133 -1.91 16.26 -0.02
N GLY A 134 -0.78 16.70 0.51
CA GLY A 134 -0.05 16.00 1.56
C GLY A 134 -0.87 15.81 2.85
N ASN A 135 -1.68 16.82 3.26
CA ASN A 135 -2.54 16.65 4.43
C ASN A 135 -3.72 15.69 4.15
N ARG A 136 -4.27 15.67 2.93
CA ARG A 136 -5.27 14.65 2.53
C ARG A 136 -4.67 13.24 2.58
N LYS A 137 -3.42 13.07 2.18
CA LYS A 137 -2.70 11.79 2.32
C LYS A 137 -2.55 11.35 3.78
N LYS A 138 -2.23 12.28 4.69
CA LYS A 138 -2.18 11.98 6.13
C LYS A 138 -3.54 11.47 6.65
N VAL A 139 -4.66 12.04 6.20
CA VAL A 139 -5.99 11.53 6.55
C VAL A 139 -6.15 10.09 6.07
N SER A 140 -5.76 9.80 4.83
CA SER A 140 -5.83 8.45 4.27
C SER A 140 -4.97 7.45 5.04
N ILE A 141 -3.75 7.85 5.44
CA ILE A 141 -2.86 7.04 6.29
C ILE A 141 -3.55 6.71 7.62
N VAL A 142 -4.12 7.72 8.31
CA VAL A 142 -4.82 7.49 9.58
C VAL A 142 -5.98 6.53 9.40
N CYS A 143 -6.82 6.73 8.38
CA CYS A 143 -7.95 5.83 8.10
C CYS A 143 -7.51 4.39 7.82
N ALA A 144 -6.35 4.19 7.17
CA ALA A 144 -5.81 2.87 6.87
C ALA A 144 -5.18 2.19 8.09
N MET A 145 -4.67 2.95 9.07
CA MET A 145 -3.88 2.41 10.19
C MET A 145 -4.65 2.30 11.51
N GLN A 146 -5.65 3.15 11.75
CA GLN A 146 -6.28 3.32 13.07
C GLN A 146 -6.90 2.05 13.66
N HIS A 147 -7.31 1.08 12.84
CA HIS A 147 -7.90 -0.18 13.28
C HIS A 147 -6.87 -1.31 13.49
N LYS A 148 -5.56 -0.99 13.44
CA LYS A 148 -4.44 -1.91 13.65
C LYS A 148 -4.55 -3.20 12.83
N PRO A 149 -4.61 -3.09 11.49
CA PRO A 149 -4.75 -4.24 10.62
C PRO A 149 -3.51 -5.15 10.68
N LYS A 150 -3.70 -6.43 10.31
CA LYS A 150 -2.59 -7.39 10.18
C LYS A 150 -1.76 -7.17 8.91
N LEU A 151 -2.37 -6.56 7.88
CA LEU A 151 -1.71 -6.25 6.62
C LEU A 151 -2.00 -4.81 6.21
N PHE A 152 -0.95 -4.03 6.04
CA PHE A 152 -1.00 -2.71 5.43
C PHE A 152 -0.67 -2.80 3.95
N ILE A 153 -1.45 -2.11 3.11
CA ILE A 153 -1.15 -1.93 1.69
C ILE A 153 -1.22 -0.44 1.39
N PHE A 154 -0.08 0.16 1.10
CA PHE A 154 0.07 1.57 0.81
C PHE A 154 0.49 1.77 -0.65
N ASP A 155 -0.34 2.49 -1.41
CA ASP A 155 -0.06 2.82 -2.81
C ASP A 155 0.44 4.26 -2.90
N GLU A 156 1.76 4.45 -3.07
CA GLU A 156 2.46 5.75 -3.15
C GLU A 156 2.22 6.68 -1.93
N PRO A 157 2.40 6.20 -0.67
CA PRO A 157 1.99 6.94 0.52
C PRO A 157 2.80 8.21 0.79
N THR A 158 4.05 8.24 0.38
CA THR A 158 5.01 9.31 0.70
C THR A 158 5.02 10.47 -0.27
N SER A 159 4.48 10.26 -1.47
CA SER A 159 4.39 11.29 -2.51
C SER A 159 3.66 12.54 -2.00
N GLY A 160 4.33 13.70 -2.05
CA GLY A 160 3.78 14.97 -1.58
C GLY A 160 3.79 15.18 -0.05
N LEU A 161 4.40 14.28 0.72
CA LEU A 161 4.70 14.48 2.13
C LEU A 161 6.06 15.15 2.31
N ASP A 162 6.18 16.01 3.32
CA ASP A 162 7.47 16.57 3.71
C ASP A 162 8.37 15.49 4.36
N PRO A 163 9.73 15.66 4.33
CA PRO A 163 10.67 14.65 4.80
C PRO A 163 10.47 14.23 6.26
N LEU A 164 10.02 15.14 7.13
CA LEU A 164 9.77 14.83 8.53
C LEU A 164 8.55 13.92 8.68
N ILE A 165 7.50 14.17 7.92
CA ILE A 165 6.29 13.34 7.93
C ILE A 165 6.56 11.98 7.29
N GLN A 166 7.37 11.91 6.22
CA GLN A 166 7.82 10.64 5.64
C GLN A 166 8.56 9.79 6.69
N LYS A 167 9.50 10.40 7.43
CA LYS A 167 10.20 9.73 8.54
C LYS A 167 9.22 9.21 9.59
N ASN A 168 8.28 10.05 10.04
CA ASN A 168 7.27 9.68 11.04
C ASN A 168 6.37 8.54 10.55
N PHE A 169 6.02 8.52 9.27
CA PHE A 169 5.25 7.45 8.65
C PHE A 169 6.00 6.12 8.69
N PHE A 170 7.28 6.09 8.32
CA PHE A 170 8.07 4.85 8.37
C PHE A 170 8.36 4.39 9.80
N GLU A 171 8.50 5.31 10.75
CA GLU A 171 8.59 4.95 12.17
C GLU A 171 7.31 4.24 12.65
N LEU A 172 6.13 4.73 12.24
CA LEU A 172 4.86 4.07 12.53
C LEU A 172 4.79 2.68 11.89
N ILE A 173 5.15 2.54 10.61
CA ILE A 173 5.17 1.23 9.93
C ILE A 173 6.07 0.25 10.68
N ASN A 174 7.29 0.66 11.03
CA ASN A 174 8.22 -0.19 11.79
C ASN A 174 7.64 -0.61 13.15
N GLU A 175 6.94 0.29 13.84
CA GLU A 175 6.27 0.00 15.11
C GLU A 175 5.24 -1.13 14.92
N TYR A 176 4.30 -0.99 13.97
CA TYR A 176 3.28 -2.01 13.72
C TYR A 176 3.85 -3.34 13.20
N VAL A 177 4.88 -3.28 12.37
CA VAL A 177 5.55 -4.50 11.87
C VAL A 177 6.29 -5.21 13.01
N SER A 178 6.89 -4.48 13.95
CA SER A 178 7.49 -5.07 15.17
C SER A 178 6.46 -5.72 16.09
N GLU A 179 5.20 -5.29 16.02
CA GLU A 179 4.05 -5.89 16.70
C GLU A 179 3.43 -7.08 15.93
N GLY A 180 3.99 -7.44 14.75
CA GLY A 180 3.60 -8.61 13.97
C GLY A 180 2.76 -8.31 12.73
N ALA A 181 2.49 -7.04 12.41
CA ALA A 181 1.83 -6.68 11.16
C ALA A 181 2.77 -6.87 9.95
N THR A 182 2.20 -6.89 8.76
CA THR A 182 2.92 -6.93 7.48
C THR A 182 2.61 -5.66 6.69
N CYS A 183 3.56 -5.16 5.91
CA CYS A 183 3.35 -3.98 5.08
C CYS A 183 3.77 -4.23 3.63
N ILE A 184 2.91 -3.88 2.68
CA ILE A 184 3.26 -3.75 1.26
C ILE A 184 3.28 -2.25 0.93
N LEU A 185 4.43 -1.77 0.49
CA LEU A 185 4.68 -0.39 0.11
C LEU A 185 4.87 -0.31 -1.41
N SER A 186 3.91 0.25 -2.14
CA SER A 186 4.09 0.60 -3.54
C SER A 186 4.76 1.97 -3.64
N THR A 187 5.86 2.05 -4.37
CA THR A 187 6.61 3.30 -4.57
C THR A 187 7.38 3.28 -5.88
N HIS A 188 7.76 4.46 -6.38
CA HIS A 188 8.72 4.62 -7.46
C HIS A 188 10.07 5.17 -6.94
N VAL A 189 10.22 5.31 -5.61
CA VAL A 189 11.41 5.87 -4.96
C VAL A 189 12.29 4.75 -4.41
N LEU A 190 13.39 4.47 -5.10
CA LEU A 190 14.31 3.39 -4.74
C LEU A 190 14.89 3.54 -3.32
N SER A 191 15.24 4.76 -2.92
CA SER A 191 15.83 5.03 -1.60
C SER A 191 14.90 4.68 -0.43
N GLU A 192 13.57 4.71 -0.64
CA GLU A 192 12.61 4.24 0.36
C GLU A 192 12.67 2.73 0.52
N VAL A 193 12.73 2.01 -0.61
CA VAL A 193 12.82 0.56 -0.63
C VAL A 193 14.11 0.09 0.02
N ASN A 194 15.26 0.64 -0.39
CA ASN A 194 16.57 0.31 0.18
C ASN A 194 16.66 0.56 1.69
N ARG A 195 15.97 1.59 2.17
CA ARG A 195 16.05 1.98 3.58
C ARG A 195 15.10 1.22 4.48
N TYR A 196 13.92 0.85 3.99
CA TYR A 196 12.83 0.40 4.85
C TYR A 196 12.32 -1.00 4.52
N CYS A 197 12.52 -1.49 3.28
CA CYS A 197 12.02 -2.79 2.88
C CYS A 197 13.08 -3.87 3.08
N LYS A 198 12.64 -5.04 3.50
CA LYS A 198 13.48 -6.22 3.63
C LYS A 198 13.56 -7.00 2.32
N ASN A 199 12.44 -7.08 1.63
CA ASN A 199 12.32 -7.72 0.32
C ASN A 199 11.57 -6.77 -0.62
N ALA A 200 11.80 -6.91 -1.91
CA ALA A 200 11.12 -6.10 -2.91
C ALA A 200 10.89 -6.86 -4.23
N ALA A 201 9.99 -6.32 -5.04
CA ALA A 201 9.82 -6.74 -6.42
C ALA A 201 9.70 -5.51 -7.33
N ILE A 202 10.31 -5.60 -8.51
CA ILE A 202 10.14 -4.61 -9.58
C ILE A 202 8.98 -5.05 -10.47
N MET A 203 8.11 -4.09 -10.77
CA MET A 203 7.08 -4.26 -11.76
C MET A 203 7.37 -3.38 -12.97
N ARG A 204 7.41 -3.99 -14.15
CA ARG A 204 7.60 -3.32 -15.44
C ARG A 204 6.66 -3.95 -16.47
N GLU A 205 5.97 -3.14 -17.27
CA GLU A 205 5.08 -3.59 -18.35
C GLU A 205 4.11 -4.73 -17.96
N GLY A 206 3.60 -4.66 -16.74
CA GLY A 206 2.68 -5.68 -16.22
C GLY A 206 3.32 -6.99 -15.77
N ARG A 207 4.65 -7.10 -15.80
CA ARG A 207 5.41 -8.25 -15.33
C ARG A 207 6.14 -7.93 -14.03
N LEU A 208 6.37 -8.96 -13.22
CA LEU A 208 7.01 -8.81 -11.92
C LEU A 208 8.32 -9.60 -11.88
N THR A 209 9.37 -8.97 -11.36
CA THR A 209 10.65 -9.61 -11.06
C THR A 209 10.95 -9.42 -9.58
N MET A 210 11.16 -10.54 -8.86
CA MET A 210 11.57 -10.49 -7.45
C MET A 210 13.00 -9.97 -7.32
N LEU A 211 13.23 -9.13 -6.32
CA LEU A 211 14.57 -8.67 -5.95
C LEU A 211 14.93 -9.22 -4.56
N GLU A 212 16.12 -9.75 -4.44
CA GLU A 212 16.72 -9.95 -3.13
C GLU A 212 17.26 -8.60 -2.63
N SER A 213 17.25 -8.36 -1.31
CA SER A 213 17.64 -7.07 -0.71
C SER A 213 19.06 -6.59 -1.10
N ALA A 214 19.94 -7.50 -1.46
CA ALA A 214 21.29 -7.22 -1.96
C ALA A 214 21.33 -6.70 -3.41
N ASP A 215 20.25 -6.79 -4.17
CA ASP A 215 20.21 -6.47 -5.60
C ASP A 215 19.61 -5.10 -5.92
N ILE A 216 19.18 -4.35 -4.90
CA ILE A 216 18.57 -3.03 -5.08
C ILE A 216 19.69 -1.97 -5.14
N ASP A 217 20.57 -2.11 -6.13
CA ASP A 217 21.55 -1.10 -6.50
C ASP A 217 20.90 -0.09 -7.45
N GLU A 218 21.22 1.20 -7.26
CA GLU A 218 20.70 2.29 -8.06
C GLU A 218 21.04 2.10 -9.56
N ASP A 219 22.24 1.65 -9.86
CA ASP A 219 22.69 1.38 -11.23
C ASP A 219 21.94 0.21 -11.87
N LYS A 220 21.65 -0.85 -11.11
CA LYS A 220 20.82 -1.97 -11.59
C LYS A 220 19.38 -1.54 -11.79
N PHE A 221 18.86 -0.72 -10.89
CA PHE A 221 17.51 -0.18 -11.00
C PHE A 221 17.35 0.72 -12.21
N LEU A 222 18.31 1.62 -12.46
CA LEU A 222 18.31 2.50 -13.62
C LEU A 222 18.36 1.72 -14.94
N LYS A 223 19.14 0.63 -15.02
CA LYS A 223 19.14 -0.25 -16.19
C LYS A 223 17.77 -0.85 -16.52
N PHE A 224 16.92 -1.13 -15.51
CA PHE A 224 15.56 -1.55 -15.78
C PHE A 224 14.69 -0.46 -16.44
N TYR A 225 15.13 0.80 -16.42
CA TYR A 225 14.48 1.92 -17.08
C TYR A 225 15.12 2.30 -18.41
N GLU A 226 16.44 2.10 -18.56
CA GLU A 226 17.22 2.52 -19.75
C GLU A 226 17.05 1.59 -20.95
N ASP A 227 16.70 0.31 -20.74
CA ASP A 227 16.43 -0.65 -21.83
C ASP A 227 15.18 -0.32 -22.67
N GLU A 228 14.64 0.91 -22.61
CA GLU A 228 13.46 1.39 -23.35
C GLU A 228 13.82 2.17 -24.64
N GLU A 229 15.09 2.43 -24.97
CA GLU A 229 15.48 3.27 -26.12
C GLU A 229 16.08 2.50 -27.31
N GLU A 230 15.95 1.17 -27.39
CA GLU A 230 16.31 0.40 -28.59
C GLU A 230 15.13 -0.21 -29.34
#